data_dd15267f9a02e5862a55aa4ea38a5998
#
_entry.id   dd15267f9a02e5862a55aa4ea38a5998
#
_cell.length_a   1.000
_cell.length_b   1.000
_cell.length_c   1.000
_cell.angle_alpha   90.00
_cell.angle_beta   90.00
_cell.angle_gamma   90.00
#
_symmetry.space_group_name_H-M   'P 1'
#
loop_
_entity.id
_entity.type
_entity.pdbx_description
1 polymer ?
#
loop_
_entity_poly.entity_id
_entity_poly.type
_entity_poly.pdbx_seq_one_letter_code
_entity_poly.pdbx_strand_id
1 'polypeptide(L)'
;MKIGLVDVDGLGRTRGGGGSVYPNLALCKIARYHKQQGDEVEWANAFFHYDRIYMSKVFNFSPDDLTPYDADEIIKGGTGYDIQSHLPDEIDRLQPDYSLYPSVAKDTAYGFLTRGCPNKCPWCVVPRKEGRIKPYMDVDEIAIEGRTNLFLMDNNILAAGRYAVEQFQKIIERGYRVDFNQALDARLMNEEFAELMARMKWIDRRIRFGCDTHGQIKDCEKAIAMINARGYKGEYFLYTMIGGKSDFKESFERTNYWWVRNQECREQHLPNIYPYAQPYRDPDNPHHIIPQWQLDMARWVNKHQLFQMTDFAGFEPRKGFKCNEYLKQYLYDL
;
A
#
# COMPACT_ATOMS: atom_id res chain seq x y z
N MET A 1 13.84 -3.72 -31.33
CA MET A 1 12.41 -4.08 -31.27
C MET A 1 11.60 -2.85 -30.86
N LYS A 2 10.34 -2.81 -31.25
CA LYS A 2 9.37 -1.83 -30.75
C LYS A 2 8.49 -2.46 -29.68
N ILE A 3 8.59 -1.97 -28.45
CA ILE A 3 7.97 -2.56 -27.26
C ILE A 3 6.87 -1.63 -26.75
N GLY A 4 5.64 -2.17 -26.66
CA GLY A 4 4.51 -1.49 -26.06
C GLY A 4 4.32 -1.89 -24.60
N LEU A 5 4.01 -0.94 -23.71
CA LEU A 5 3.66 -1.21 -22.33
C LEU A 5 2.22 -0.81 -22.03
N VAL A 6 1.51 -1.61 -21.22
CA VAL A 6 0.13 -1.34 -20.80
C VAL A 6 0.03 -1.52 -19.29
N ASP A 7 -0.17 -0.42 -18.57
CA ASP A 7 -0.49 -0.43 -17.15
C ASP A 7 -2.02 -0.45 -16.98
N VAL A 8 -2.58 -1.62 -16.73
CA VAL A 8 -4.04 -1.83 -16.68
C VAL A 8 -4.68 -1.09 -15.51
N ASP A 9 -3.97 -0.98 -14.39
CA ASP A 9 -4.43 -0.24 -13.19
C ASP A 9 -4.13 1.27 -13.24
N GLY A 10 -3.42 1.69 -14.15
CA GLY A 10 -2.75 2.83 -14.67
C GLY A 10 -2.72 4.22 -14.09
N LEU A 11 -1.53 4.69 -13.89
CA LEU A 11 -1.19 6.12 -13.77
C LEU A 11 -1.42 6.93 -15.06
N GLY A 12 -1.62 6.29 -16.20
CA GLY A 12 -1.82 6.97 -17.49
C GLY A 12 -3.28 7.15 -17.89
N ARG A 13 -4.20 6.55 -17.18
CA ARG A 13 -5.63 6.55 -17.53
C ARG A 13 -6.42 7.54 -16.71
N THR A 14 -6.21 8.83 -16.95
CA THR A 14 -7.07 9.91 -16.48
C THR A 14 -8.43 9.89 -17.18
N ARG A 15 -9.20 8.83 -16.99
CA ARG A 15 -10.63 8.82 -17.29
C ARG A 15 -11.38 8.50 -16.00
N GLY A 16 -11.70 9.55 -15.22
CA GLY A 16 -12.71 9.44 -14.17
C GLY A 16 -12.25 8.94 -12.81
N GLY A 17 -10.99 9.11 -12.42
CA GLY A 17 -10.53 8.98 -11.03
C GLY A 17 -10.48 7.54 -10.51
N GLY A 18 -9.32 6.95 -10.38
CA GLY A 18 -9.12 5.67 -9.75
C GLY A 18 -7.88 4.88 -10.16
N GLY A 19 -6.98 5.47 -10.94
CA GLY A 19 -5.70 4.83 -11.25
C GLY A 19 -4.75 4.79 -10.04
N SER A 20 -3.84 3.84 -10.01
CA SER A 20 -2.77 3.78 -9.00
C SER A 20 -1.94 5.06 -9.04
N VAL A 21 -1.66 5.63 -7.87
CA VAL A 21 -0.73 6.79 -7.76
C VAL A 21 0.73 6.35 -7.79
N TYR A 22 1.00 5.05 -7.78
CA TYR A 22 2.34 4.47 -7.79
C TYR A 22 2.69 3.92 -9.17
N PRO A 23 3.96 4.04 -9.60
CA PRO A 23 4.40 3.44 -10.86
C PRO A 23 4.33 1.92 -10.78
N ASN A 24 3.98 1.27 -11.88
CA ASN A 24 4.05 -0.18 -11.98
C ASN A 24 5.53 -0.60 -12.12
N LEU A 25 6.12 -1.09 -11.03
CA LEU A 25 7.56 -1.42 -11.01
C LEU A 25 7.94 -2.53 -11.98
N ALA A 26 7.03 -3.48 -12.26
CA ALA A 26 7.30 -4.52 -13.25
C ALA A 26 7.50 -3.91 -14.64
N LEU A 27 6.60 -3.02 -15.04
CA LEU A 27 6.73 -2.32 -16.33
C LEU A 27 7.94 -1.39 -16.37
N CYS A 28 8.27 -0.72 -15.26
CA CYS A 28 9.49 0.10 -15.18
C CYS A 28 10.78 -0.73 -15.36
N LYS A 29 10.82 -1.95 -14.81
CA LYS A 29 11.96 -2.87 -14.97
C LYS A 29 12.03 -3.45 -16.37
N ILE A 30 10.89 -3.82 -16.96
CA ILE A 30 10.79 -4.26 -18.36
C ILE A 30 11.28 -3.13 -19.29
N ALA A 31 10.86 -1.88 -19.03
CA ALA A 31 11.35 -0.74 -19.80
C ALA A 31 12.87 -0.58 -19.72
N ARG A 32 13.46 -0.71 -18.51
CA ARG A 32 14.91 -0.68 -18.32
C ARG A 32 15.60 -1.78 -19.12
N TYR A 33 15.10 -2.99 -19.04
CA TYR A 33 15.66 -4.15 -19.75
C TYR A 33 15.71 -3.91 -21.25
N HIS A 34 14.59 -3.59 -21.85
CA HIS A 34 14.51 -3.39 -23.31
C HIS A 34 15.31 -2.19 -23.80
N LYS A 35 15.34 -1.09 -23.07
CA LYS A 35 16.18 0.06 -23.41
C LYS A 35 17.67 -0.26 -23.36
N GLN A 36 18.11 -1.11 -22.45
CA GLN A 36 19.50 -1.59 -22.40
C GLN A 36 19.85 -2.47 -23.61
N GLN A 37 18.86 -3.11 -24.24
CA GLN A 37 19.04 -3.85 -25.49
C GLN A 37 18.98 -2.95 -26.74
N GLY A 38 18.73 -1.65 -26.58
CA GLY A 38 18.57 -0.71 -27.68
C GLY A 38 17.17 -0.70 -28.31
N ASP A 39 16.18 -1.30 -27.64
CA ASP A 39 14.78 -1.33 -28.09
C ASP A 39 14.09 0.02 -27.85
N GLU A 40 13.14 0.35 -28.73
CA GLU A 40 12.21 1.46 -28.54
C GLU A 40 11.09 1.04 -27.57
N VAL A 41 10.87 1.80 -26.49
CA VAL A 41 9.88 1.47 -25.47
C VAL A 41 8.96 2.63 -25.21
N GLU A 42 7.65 2.41 -25.37
CA GLU A 42 6.62 3.43 -25.16
C GLU A 42 5.33 2.85 -24.56
N TRP A 43 4.40 3.70 -24.15
CA TRP A 43 3.03 3.26 -23.86
C TRP A 43 2.36 2.76 -25.11
N ALA A 44 1.75 1.57 -25.07
CA ALA A 44 1.10 0.97 -26.23
C ALA A 44 -0.06 1.84 -26.73
N ASN A 45 -0.13 1.99 -28.05
CA ASN A 45 -1.17 2.72 -28.77
C ASN A 45 -1.76 1.80 -29.84
N ALA A 46 -3.09 1.71 -29.90
CA ALA A 46 -3.80 0.84 -30.86
C ALA A 46 -3.58 1.17 -32.35
N PHE A 47 -2.99 2.33 -32.65
CA PHE A 47 -2.71 2.73 -34.04
C PHE A 47 -1.34 2.30 -34.53
N PHE A 48 -0.52 1.69 -33.68
CA PHE A 48 0.83 1.27 -34.03
C PHE A 48 1.00 -0.23 -33.86
N HIS A 49 1.83 -0.81 -34.73
CA HIS A 49 2.29 -2.18 -34.60
C HIS A 49 3.47 -2.27 -33.62
N TYR A 50 3.53 -3.33 -32.81
CA TYR A 50 4.59 -3.64 -31.87
C TYR A 50 5.13 -5.04 -32.09
N ASP A 51 6.44 -5.23 -31.96
CA ASP A 51 7.02 -6.57 -31.91
C ASP A 51 6.53 -7.31 -30.65
N ARG A 52 6.37 -6.56 -29.53
CA ARG A 52 5.87 -7.14 -28.29
C ARG A 52 5.17 -6.10 -27.42
N ILE A 53 4.08 -6.54 -26.75
CA ILE A 53 3.39 -5.75 -25.74
C ILE A 53 3.43 -6.47 -24.41
N TYR A 54 3.79 -5.75 -23.33
CA TYR A 54 3.65 -6.22 -21.96
C TYR A 54 2.48 -5.52 -21.29
N MET A 55 1.51 -6.30 -20.82
CA MET A 55 0.36 -5.82 -20.07
C MET A 55 0.48 -6.23 -18.61
N SER A 56 0.50 -5.28 -17.69
CA SER A 56 0.55 -5.55 -16.26
C SER A 56 -0.73 -5.13 -15.56
N LYS A 57 -1.30 -6.07 -14.78
CA LYS A 57 -2.48 -5.86 -13.94
C LYS A 57 -2.17 -6.32 -12.51
N VAL A 58 -2.27 -5.40 -11.55
CA VAL A 58 -1.96 -5.65 -10.14
C VAL A 58 -3.18 -6.19 -9.40
N PHE A 59 -4.36 -5.62 -9.64
CA PHE A 59 -5.59 -5.96 -8.93
C PHE A 59 -6.52 -6.82 -9.79
N ASN A 60 -6.97 -7.95 -9.26
CA ASN A 60 -7.89 -8.86 -9.97
C ASN A 60 -9.28 -8.23 -10.24
N PHE A 61 -9.68 -7.24 -9.45
CA PHE A 61 -10.94 -6.51 -9.59
C PHE A 61 -10.87 -5.31 -10.55
N SER A 62 -9.69 -4.94 -11.03
CA SER A 62 -9.57 -3.91 -12.06
C SER A 62 -10.17 -4.41 -13.37
N PRO A 63 -10.93 -3.56 -14.11
CA PRO A 63 -11.41 -3.92 -15.44
C PRO A 63 -10.24 -4.28 -16.37
N ASP A 64 -10.46 -5.25 -17.24
CA ASP A 64 -9.48 -5.57 -18.27
C ASP A 64 -9.36 -4.45 -19.29
N ASP A 65 -8.18 -4.30 -19.87
CA ASP A 65 -7.98 -3.48 -21.04
C ASP A 65 -8.41 -4.27 -22.29
N LEU A 66 -9.47 -3.79 -22.92
CA LEU A 66 -10.05 -4.38 -24.14
C LEU A 66 -9.57 -3.69 -25.41
N THR A 67 -8.55 -2.83 -25.34
CA THR A 67 -8.01 -2.15 -26.51
C THR A 67 -7.43 -3.18 -27.49
N PRO A 68 -7.83 -3.15 -28.79
CA PRO A 68 -7.33 -4.08 -29.80
C PRO A 68 -5.93 -3.62 -30.27
N TYR A 69 -4.92 -3.95 -29.48
CA TYR A 69 -3.53 -3.66 -29.86
C TYR A 69 -3.06 -4.58 -30.98
N ASP A 70 -2.29 -4.01 -31.92
CA ASP A 70 -1.60 -4.73 -32.98
C ASP A 70 -0.17 -5.05 -32.55
N ALA A 71 0.12 -6.35 -32.34
CA ALA A 71 1.43 -6.82 -31.90
C ALA A 71 1.68 -8.27 -32.32
N ASP A 72 2.94 -8.63 -32.57
CA ASP A 72 3.34 -10.02 -32.83
C ASP A 72 3.13 -10.90 -31.60
N GLU A 73 3.38 -10.33 -30.38
CA GLU A 73 3.21 -11.04 -29.12
C GLU A 73 2.66 -10.11 -28.01
N ILE A 74 1.67 -10.59 -27.24
CA ILE A 74 1.15 -9.89 -26.05
C ILE A 74 1.39 -10.76 -24.81
N ILE A 75 2.24 -10.28 -23.91
CA ILE A 75 2.55 -10.95 -22.64
C ILE A 75 1.77 -10.26 -21.50
N LYS A 76 0.90 -11.03 -20.84
CA LYS A 76 0.14 -10.57 -19.68
C LYS A 76 0.79 -11.03 -18.39
N GLY A 77 0.94 -10.12 -17.41
CA GLY A 77 1.56 -10.41 -16.13
C GLY A 77 0.99 -9.58 -14.98
N GLY A 78 1.45 -9.88 -13.78
CA GLY A 78 1.00 -9.27 -12.54
C GLY A 78 -0.11 -10.05 -11.83
N THR A 79 -0.24 -9.79 -10.52
CA THR A 79 -1.12 -10.54 -9.61
C THR A 79 -2.59 -10.55 -10.02
N GLY A 80 -3.03 -9.50 -10.74
CA GLY A 80 -4.41 -9.38 -11.21
C GLY A 80 -4.76 -10.31 -12.38
N TYR A 81 -3.75 -10.77 -13.15
CA TYR A 81 -3.94 -11.80 -14.17
C TYR A 81 -3.63 -13.19 -13.64
N ASP A 82 -2.48 -13.34 -13.01
CA ASP A 82 -2.02 -14.61 -12.44
C ASP A 82 -1.15 -14.38 -11.21
N ILE A 83 -1.57 -14.94 -10.09
CA ILE A 83 -0.83 -14.85 -8.82
C ILE A 83 0.56 -15.48 -8.91
N GLN A 84 0.77 -16.45 -9.79
CA GLN A 84 2.07 -17.11 -10.00
C GLN A 84 2.96 -16.38 -11.02
N SER A 85 2.45 -15.32 -11.66
CA SER A 85 3.23 -14.54 -12.62
C SER A 85 4.40 -13.83 -11.93
N HIS A 86 5.63 -14.08 -12.40
CA HIS A 86 6.86 -13.44 -11.94
C HIS A 86 7.65 -12.91 -13.13
N LEU A 87 8.42 -11.85 -12.90
CA LEU A 87 9.42 -11.42 -13.87
C LEU A 87 10.59 -12.44 -13.90
N PRO A 88 11.21 -12.66 -15.07
CA PRO A 88 12.51 -13.33 -15.11
C PRO A 88 13.53 -12.63 -14.20
N ASP A 89 14.43 -13.41 -13.57
CA ASP A 89 15.39 -12.87 -12.60
C ASP A 89 16.26 -11.75 -13.19
N GLU A 90 16.64 -11.86 -14.47
CA GLU A 90 17.40 -10.85 -15.20
C GLU A 90 16.67 -9.49 -15.32
N ILE A 91 15.36 -9.49 -15.30
CA ILE A 91 14.52 -8.27 -15.30
C ILE A 91 14.18 -7.86 -13.88
N ASP A 92 13.85 -8.84 -13.01
CA ASP A 92 13.38 -8.56 -11.66
C ASP A 92 14.43 -7.85 -10.79
N ARG A 93 15.71 -8.08 -11.05
CA ARG A 93 16.83 -7.45 -10.34
C ARG A 93 17.23 -6.08 -10.90
N LEU A 94 16.68 -5.67 -12.04
CA LEU A 94 16.95 -4.35 -12.59
C LEU A 94 16.33 -3.24 -11.76
N GLN A 95 16.98 -2.11 -11.79
CA GLN A 95 16.45 -0.87 -11.26
C GLN A 95 15.33 -0.34 -12.16
N PRO A 96 14.26 0.24 -11.62
CA PRO A 96 13.16 0.75 -12.42
C PRO A 96 13.57 1.93 -13.32
N ASP A 97 13.04 1.99 -14.52
CA ASP A 97 13.06 3.17 -15.37
C ASP A 97 11.75 3.94 -15.23
N TYR A 98 11.80 5.11 -14.61
CA TYR A 98 10.62 5.94 -14.38
C TYR A 98 10.30 6.90 -15.54
N SER A 99 11.01 6.85 -16.67
CA SER A 99 10.84 7.82 -17.75
C SER A 99 9.43 7.85 -18.33
N LEU A 100 8.71 6.73 -18.27
CA LEU A 100 7.32 6.63 -18.71
C LEU A 100 6.29 7.09 -17.63
N TYR A 101 6.75 7.42 -16.43
CA TYR A 101 5.92 7.94 -15.35
C TYR A 101 6.36 9.36 -14.94
N PRO A 102 6.00 10.39 -15.73
CA PRO A 102 6.47 11.76 -15.48
C PRO A 102 5.96 12.34 -14.15
N SER A 103 4.94 11.73 -13.54
CA SER A 103 4.43 12.10 -12.22
C SER A 103 5.35 11.64 -11.07
N VAL A 104 6.29 10.72 -11.32
CA VAL A 104 7.27 10.30 -10.31
C VAL A 104 8.29 11.41 -10.14
N ALA A 105 8.38 11.97 -8.94
CA ALA A 105 9.35 13.01 -8.64
C ALA A 105 10.80 12.52 -8.84
N LYS A 106 11.68 13.42 -9.32
CA LYS A 106 13.07 13.07 -9.68
C LYS A 106 13.89 12.58 -8.50
N ASP A 107 13.53 12.97 -7.28
CA ASP A 107 14.18 12.57 -6.03
C ASP A 107 13.55 11.35 -5.37
N THR A 108 12.54 10.74 -6.01
CA THR A 108 11.74 9.64 -5.46
C THR A 108 12.04 8.31 -6.15
N ALA A 109 12.27 7.25 -5.36
CA ALA A 109 12.37 5.88 -5.82
C ALA A 109 11.36 4.97 -5.12
N TYR A 110 11.03 3.87 -5.77
CA TYR A 110 10.12 2.84 -5.27
C TYR A 110 10.83 1.49 -5.27
N GLY A 111 10.62 0.68 -4.24
CA GLY A 111 11.25 -0.63 -4.19
C GLY A 111 10.81 -1.49 -3.02
N PHE A 112 11.50 -2.61 -2.87
CA PHE A 112 11.30 -3.57 -1.80
C PHE A 112 12.68 -3.92 -1.21
N LEU A 113 12.84 -3.80 0.10
CA LEU A 113 14.00 -4.33 0.81
C LEU A 113 13.86 -5.84 1.00
N THR A 114 12.61 -6.29 1.19
CA THR A 114 12.26 -7.68 1.42
C THR A 114 11.08 -8.10 0.56
N ARG A 115 10.95 -9.41 0.31
CA ARG A 115 9.77 -10.02 -0.31
C ARG A 115 9.19 -11.07 0.63
N GLY A 116 7.87 -11.25 0.57
CA GLY A 116 7.17 -12.25 1.37
C GLY A 116 6.78 -11.79 2.77
N CYS A 117 6.10 -12.68 3.50
CA CYS A 117 5.61 -12.43 4.85
C CYS A 117 5.44 -13.75 5.60
N PRO A 118 5.79 -13.84 6.90
CA PRO A 118 5.58 -15.05 7.69
C PRO A 118 4.12 -15.24 8.11
N ASN A 119 3.30 -14.18 8.05
CA ASN A 119 1.91 -14.23 8.45
C ASN A 119 1.06 -14.97 7.41
N LYS A 120 -0.02 -15.60 7.89
CA LYS A 120 -1.00 -16.32 7.05
C LYS A 120 -2.37 -15.67 7.16
N CYS A 121 -2.42 -14.35 6.93
CA CYS A 121 -3.68 -13.61 6.97
C CYS A 121 -4.63 -14.14 5.87
N PRO A 122 -5.87 -14.54 6.21
CA PRO A 122 -6.77 -15.21 5.27
C PRO A 122 -7.22 -14.32 4.10
N TRP A 123 -7.05 -13.02 4.22
CA TRP A 123 -7.38 -12.04 3.19
C TRP A 123 -6.19 -11.63 2.32
N CYS A 124 -4.99 -12.16 2.60
CA CYS A 124 -3.76 -11.68 2.00
C CYS A 124 -3.22 -12.68 0.96
N VAL A 125 -2.88 -12.17 -0.22
CA VAL A 125 -2.28 -12.97 -1.30
C VAL A 125 -0.78 -13.19 -1.13
N VAL A 126 -0.11 -12.38 -0.30
CA VAL A 126 1.35 -12.38 -0.16
C VAL A 126 1.93 -13.75 0.16
N PRO A 127 1.41 -14.55 1.13
CA PRO A 127 1.96 -15.87 1.41
C PRO A 127 1.88 -16.84 0.22
N ARG A 128 0.88 -16.70 -0.63
CA ARG A 128 0.68 -17.53 -1.83
C ARG A 128 1.58 -17.08 -2.99
N LYS A 129 1.80 -15.77 -3.13
CA LYS A 129 2.59 -15.18 -4.21
C LYS A 129 4.09 -15.15 -3.92
N GLU A 130 4.44 -14.68 -2.72
CA GLU A 130 5.82 -14.31 -2.36
C GLU A 130 6.47 -15.33 -1.41
N GLY A 131 5.66 -16.14 -0.74
CA GLY A 131 6.11 -17.09 0.26
C GLY A 131 6.59 -16.43 1.56
N ARG A 132 7.60 -17.06 2.19
CA ARG A 132 8.20 -16.57 3.43
C ARG A 132 9.04 -15.33 3.20
N ILE A 133 9.19 -14.51 4.26
CA ILE A 133 10.04 -13.31 4.23
C ILE A 133 11.49 -13.67 3.88
N LYS A 134 12.07 -12.88 2.97
CA LYS A 134 13.48 -12.99 2.56
C LYS A 134 14.03 -11.62 2.17
N PRO A 135 15.32 -11.34 2.39
CA PRO A 135 16.00 -10.18 1.81
C PRO A 135 15.84 -10.16 0.29
N TYR A 136 15.75 -8.96 -0.27
CA TYR A 136 15.57 -8.80 -1.71
C TYR A 136 16.54 -7.78 -2.32
N MET A 137 16.45 -6.49 -1.97
CA MET A 137 17.37 -5.45 -2.43
C MET A 137 17.91 -4.66 -1.23
N ASP A 138 19.16 -4.23 -1.30
CA ASP A 138 19.70 -3.27 -0.35
C ASP A 138 19.12 -1.87 -0.60
N VAL A 139 19.00 -1.06 0.44
CA VAL A 139 18.46 0.30 0.30
C VAL A 139 19.27 1.17 -0.67
N ASP A 140 20.58 0.98 -0.74
CA ASP A 140 21.45 1.71 -1.68
C ASP A 140 21.22 1.26 -3.14
N GLU A 141 20.71 0.05 -3.37
CA GLU A 141 20.28 -0.41 -4.70
C GLU A 141 18.94 0.21 -5.12
N ILE A 142 18.11 0.62 -4.16
CA ILE A 142 16.83 1.33 -4.44
C ILE A 142 17.07 2.81 -4.66
N ALA A 143 17.97 3.43 -3.87
CA ALA A 143 18.28 4.86 -3.88
C ALA A 143 19.20 5.26 -5.04
N ILE A 144 18.79 4.95 -6.28
CA ILE A 144 19.57 5.22 -7.49
C ILE A 144 19.50 6.68 -7.95
N GLU A 145 20.47 7.09 -8.73
CA GLU A 145 20.46 8.37 -9.46
C GLU A 145 20.25 9.59 -8.54
N GLY A 146 20.73 9.51 -7.28
CA GLY A 146 20.56 10.59 -6.29
C GLY A 146 19.16 10.69 -5.69
N ARG A 147 18.30 9.69 -5.87
CA ARG A 147 16.96 9.64 -5.29
C ARG A 147 17.04 9.33 -3.80
N THR A 148 16.49 10.21 -2.99
CA THR A 148 16.60 10.15 -1.52
C THR A 148 15.27 9.99 -0.80
N ASN A 149 14.14 10.11 -1.50
CA ASN A 149 12.81 9.81 -1.00
C ASN A 149 12.42 8.40 -1.46
N LEU A 150 12.29 7.46 -0.53
CA LEU A 150 12.10 6.05 -0.83
C LEU A 150 10.73 5.56 -0.36
N PHE A 151 9.87 5.17 -1.31
CA PHE A 151 8.65 4.44 -1.02
C PHE A 151 8.94 2.95 -1.03
N LEU A 152 9.01 2.37 0.17
CA LEU A 152 9.34 0.98 0.40
C LEU A 152 8.04 0.17 0.54
N MET A 153 7.81 -0.73 -0.41
CA MET A 153 6.54 -1.46 -0.53
C MET A 153 6.63 -2.85 0.10
N ASP A 154 7.48 -2.99 1.12
CA ASP A 154 7.70 -4.23 1.86
C ASP A 154 6.43 -4.75 2.51
N ASN A 155 6.17 -6.05 2.35
CA ASN A 155 4.99 -6.69 2.93
C ASN A 155 5.05 -6.81 4.46
N ASN A 156 6.26 -6.98 5.04
CA ASN A 156 6.47 -7.04 6.48
C ASN A 156 7.97 -6.95 6.83
N ILE A 157 8.58 -5.79 6.64
CA ILE A 157 10.03 -5.59 6.85
C ILE A 157 10.49 -5.96 8.26
N LEU A 158 9.70 -5.67 9.30
CA LEU A 158 10.08 -5.95 10.68
C LEU A 158 10.29 -7.45 10.94
N ALA A 159 9.62 -8.32 10.17
CA ALA A 159 9.80 -9.76 10.26
C ALA A 159 11.15 -10.25 9.70
N ALA A 160 11.91 -9.40 9.01
CA ALA A 160 13.25 -9.73 8.51
C ALA A 160 14.35 -9.60 9.60
N GLY A 161 13.98 -9.21 10.82
CA GLY A 161 14.87 -9.23 11.99
C GLY A 161 16.15 -8.44 11.78
N ARG A 162 17.30 -9.10 11.85
CA ARG A 162 18.60 -8.44 11.73
C ARG A 162 18.79 -7.69 10.41
N TYR A 163 18.31 -8.25 9.32
CA TYR A 163 18.36 -7.55 8.01
C TYR A 163 17.60 -6.22 8.04
N ALA A 164 16.42 -6.17 8.65
CA ALA A 164 15.67 -4.93 8.79
C ALA A 164 16.44 -3.89 9.62
N VAL A 165 17.09 -4.30 10.71
CA VAL A 165 17.93 -3.42 11.54
C VAL A 165 19.07 -2.82 10.71
N GLU A 166 19.78 -3.64 9.92
CA GLU A 166 20.86 -3.19 9.05
C GLU A 166 20.39 -2.18 7.99
N GLN A 167 19.24 -2.44 7.37
CA GLN A 167 18.66 -1.52 6.40
C GLN A 167 18.23 -0.19 7.05
N PHE A 168 17.62 -0.23 8.24
CA PHE A 168 17.22 0.98 8.98
C PHE A 168 18.43 1.81 9.41
N GLN A 169 19.52 1.18 9.82
CA GLN A 169 20.79 1.86 10.14
C GLN A 169 21.33 2.59 8.89
N LYS A 170 21.39 1.90 7.74
CA LYS A 170 21.79 2.52 6.47
C LYS A 170 20.89 3.69 6.07
N ILE A 171 19.57 3.56 6.17
CA ILE A 171 18.61 4.64 5.91
C ILE A 171 18.96 5.88 6.74
N ILE A 172 19.25 5.69 8.04
CA ILE A 172 19.63 6.78 8.94
C ILE A 172 20.98 7.40 8.54
N GLU A 173 22.00 6.56 8.30
CA GLU A 173 23.35 7.00 7.94
C GLU A 173 23.39 7.77 6.62
N ARG A 174 22.65 7.30 5.62
CA ARG A 174 22.52 7.96 4.30
C ARG A 174 21.60 9.19 4.34
N GLY A 175 20.80 9.33 5.40
CA GLY A 175 19.85 10.42 5.56
C GLY A 175 18.64 10.32 4.62
N TYR A 176 18.33 9.14 4.10
CA TYR A 176 17.15 8.90 3.25
C TYR A 176 15.87 9.21 4.00
N ARG A 177 14.85 9.64 3.25
CA ARG A 177 13.48 9.78 3.73
C ARG A 177 12.67 8.59 3.23
N VAL A 178 11.91 7.96 4.11
CA VAL A 178 11.22 6.72 3.79
C VAL A 178 9.73 6.76 4.08
N ASP A 179 8.97 5.97 3.34
CA ASP A 179 7.59 5.59 3.63
C ASP A 179 7.43 4.08 3.40
N PHE A 180 7.14 3.31 4.46
CA PHE A 180 6.75 1.91 4.36
C PHE A 180 5.25 1.84 4.11
N ASN A 181 4.84 1.99 2.86
CA ASN A 181 3.46 2.26 2.49
C ASN A 181 2.51 1.06 2.57
N GLN A 182 3.02 -0.17 2.77
CA GLN A 182 2.20 -1.37 3.00
C GLN A 182 1.93 -1.65 4.47
N ALA A 183 2.34 -0.74 5.35
CA ALA A 183 2.26 -0.79 6.80
C ALA A 183 3.27 -1.75 7.47
N LEU A 184 3.63 -1.39 8.69
CA LEU A 184 4.51 -2.16 9.56
C LEU A 184 3.67 -3.03 10.51
N ASP A 185 4.19 -4.18 10.88
CA ASP A 185 3.53 -5.09 11.83
C ASP A 185 3.87 -4.69 13.28
N ALA A 186 2.99 -3.96 13.94
CA ALA A 186 3.19 -3.45 15.28
C ALA A 186 3.47 -4.55 16.33
N ARG A 187 3.04 -5.79 16.08
CA ARG A 187 3.31 -6.95 16.96
C ARG A 187 4.79 -7.30 17.08
N LEU A 188 5.58 -6.92 16.06
CA LEU A 188 7.03 -7.16 16.01
C LEU A 188 7.86 -6.01 16.57
N MET A 189 7.20 -4.95 17.07
CA MET A 189 7.88 -3.80 17.64
C MET A 189 8.64 -4.18 18.91
N ASN A 190 9.90 -3.74 18.97
CA ASN A 190 10.80 -3.87 20.10
C ASN A 190 11.59 -2.56 20.33
N GLU A 191 12.41 -2.54 21.38
CA GLU A 191 13.19 -1.36 21.76
C GLU A 191 14.14 -0.90 20.66
N GLU A 192 14.82 -1.84 19.97
CA GLU A 192 15.76 -1.55 18.90
C GLU A 192 15.06 -0.93 17.68
N PHE A 193 13.93 -1.51 17.24
CA PHE A 193 13.15 -0.92 16.15
C PHE A 193 12.57 0.45 16.52
N ALA A 194 12.08 0.62 17.75
CA ALA A 194 11.55 1.91 18.19
C ALA A 194 12.62 3.00 18.19
N GLU A 195 13.84 2.68 18.63
CA GLU A 195 14.98 3.60 18.60
C GLU A 195 15.35 4.01 17.18
N LEU A 196 15.48 3.05 16.27
CA LEU A 196 15.82 3.31 14.88
C LEU A 196 14.71 4.13 14.19
N MET A 197 13.46 3.73 14.35
CA MET A 197 12.32 4.40 13.72
C MET A 197 12.13 5.83 14.20
N ALA A 198 12.41 6.13 15.47
CA ALA A 198 12.35 7.48 15.99
C ALA A 198 13.43 8.41 15.38
N ARG A 199 14.55 7.84 14.93
CA ARG A 199 15.68 8.56 14.31
C ARG A 199 15.53 8.70 12.79
N MET A 200 14.74 7.84 12.14
CA MET A 200 14.53 7.87 10.69
C MET A 200 13.79 9.13 10.25
N LYS A 201 14.06 9.57 9.03
CA LYS A 201 13.32 10.65 8.38
C LYS A 201 12.15 10.05 7.60
N TRP A 202 10.94 10.30 8.05
CA TRP A 202 9.72 9.80 7.41
C TRP A 202 9.19 10.79 6.39
N ILE A 203 8.77 10.30 5.23
CA ILE A 203 8.02 11.09 4.24
C ILE A 203 6.71 11.52 4.91
N ASP A 204 6.31 12.78 4.74
CA ASP A 204 5.15 13.42 5.37
C ASP A 204 5.11 13.28 6.91
N ARG A 205 6.27 12.96 7.55
CA ARG A 205 6.39 12.72 9.00
C ARG A 205 5.37 11.67 9.48
N ARG A 206 5.18 10.59 8.71
CA ARG A 206 4.12 9.61 8.94
C ARG A 206 4.65 8.19 9.02
N ILE A 207 4.30 7.49 10.10
CA ILE A 207 4.57 6.06 10.29
C ILE A 207 3.27 5.29 10.09
N ARG A 208 3.32 4.17 9.37
CA ARG A 208 2.16 3.36 9.03
C ARG A 208 2.20 2.00 9.72
N PHE A 209 1.13 1.64 10.42
CA PHE A 209 0.94 0.32 11.02
C PHE A 209 -0.30 -0.37 10.49
N GLY A 210 -0.31 -1.71 10.50
CA GLY A 210 -1.49 -2.52 10.25
C GLY A 210 -2.26 -2.77 11.55
N CYS A 211 -3.58 -2.54 11.52
CA CYS A 211 -4.49 -2.79 12.64
C CYS A 211 -5.81 -3.39 12.11
N ASP A 212 -5.74 -4.65 11.64
CA ASP A 212 -6.84 -5.33 10.95
C ASP A 212 -7.77 -6.09 11.91
N THR A 213 -7.36 -6.32 13.14
CA THR A 213 -8.15 -7.01 14.16
C THR A 213 -8.20 -6.20 15.45
N HIS A 214 -9.25 -6.41 16.26
CA HIS A 214 -9.38 -5.75 17.57
C HIS A 214 -8.17 -6.02 18.48
N GLY A 215 -7.64 -7.25 18.45
CA GLY A 215 -6.45 -7.62 19.23
C GLY A 215 -5.19 -6.83 18.91
N GLN A 216 -5.05 -6.30 17.68
CA GLN A 216 -3.88 -5.52 17.27
C GLN A 216 -3.89 -4.07 17.78
N ILE A 217 -5.02 -3.58 18.32
CA ILE A 217 -5.09 -2.23 18.91
C ILE A 217 -4.01 -2.05 19.98
N LYS A 218 -3.90 -3.00 20.91
CA LYS A 218 -2.91 -2.96 21.99
C LYS A 218 -1.46 -2.94 21.47
N ASP A 219 -1.19 -3.65 20.37
CA ASP A 219 0.14 -3.73 19.80
C ASP A 219 0.48 -2.40 19.10
N CYS A 220 -0.48 -1.78 18.41
CA CYS A 220 -0.33 -0.46 17.82
C CYS A 220 -0.12 0.62 18.90
N GLU A 221 -0.92 0.63 19.97
CA GLU A 221 -0.72 1.57 21.09
C GLU A 221 0.65 1.40 21.73
N LYS A 222 1.09 0.17 21.97
CA LYS A 222 2.43 -0.12 22.48
C LYS A 222 3.52 0.42 21.55
N ALA A 223 3.43 0.15 20.26
CA ALA A 223 4.40 0.60 19.28
C ALA A 223 4.47 2.13 19.20
N ILE A 224 3.32 2.80 19.19
CA ILE A 224 3.22 4.27 19.19
C ILE A 224 3.85 4.85 20.45
N ALA A 225 3.53 4.30 21.65
CA ALA A 225 4.09 4.75 22.90
C ALA A 225 5.62 4.60 22.94
N MET A 226 6.15 3.46 22.47
CA MET A 226 7.60 3.21 22.41
C MET A 226 8.34 4.22 21.53
N ILE A 227 7.77 4.56 20.37
CA ILE A 227 8.37 5.50 19.41
C ILE A 227 8.26 6.94 19.94
N ASN A 228 7.10 7.33 20.51
CA ASN A 228 6.90 8.65 21.11
C ASN A 228 7.83 8.90 22.30
N ALA A 229 8.06 7.89 23.15
CA ALA A 229 9.02 7.97 24.28
C ALA A 229 10.45 8.30 23.83
N ARG A 230 10.77 8.09 22.54
CA ARG A 230 12.05 8.41 21.90
C ARG A 230 12.06 9.76 21.14
N GLY A 231 11.01 10.55 21.36
CA GLY A 231 10.93 11.92 20.85
C GLY A 231 10.36 12.09 19.46
N TYR A 232 9.82 11.03 18.84
CA TYR A 232 9.10 11.19 17.57
C TYR A 232 7.81 12.01 17.77
N LYS A 233 7.60 12.99 16.88
CA LYS A 233 6.48 13.94 16.93
C LYS A 233 5.72 14.02 15.59
N GLY A 234 5.82 12.98 14.79
CA GLY A 234 5.06 12.86 13.54
C GLY A 234 3.71 12.17 13.75
N GLU A 235 3.00 11.94 12.68
CA GLU A 235 1.68 11.31 12.68
C GLU A 235 1.77 9.80 12.53
N TYR A 236 0.72 9.10 12.95
CA TYR A 236 0.54 7.67 12.72
C TYR A 236 -0.63 7.41 11.81
N PHE A 237 -0.47 6.44 10.92
CA PHE A 237 -1.47 6.03 9.96
C PHE A 237 -1.75 4.54 10.14
N LEU A 238 -2.99 4.16 10.41
CA LEU A 238 -3.34 2.80 10.73
C LEU A 238 -4.19 2.21 9.62
N TYR A 239 -3.62 1.34 8.80
CA TYR A 239 -4.41 0.56 7.86
C TYR A 239 -5.31 -0.40 8.65
N THR A 240 -6.60 -0.33 8.40
CA THR A 240 -7.58 -1.18 9.05
C THR A 240 -8.53 -1.76 8.02
N MET A 241 -8.51 -3.07 7.88
CA MET A 241 -9.47 -3.75 7.03
C MET A 241 -10.81 -3.81 7.73
N ILE A 242 -11.89 -3.53 7.00
CA ILE A 242 -13.27 -3.61 7.51
C ILE A 242 -14.05 -4.64 6.70
N GLY A 243 -14.85 -5.46 7.38
CA GLY A 243 -15.50 -6.63 6.78
C GLY A 243 -14.60 -7.87 6.70
N GLY A 244 -14.90 -8.77 5.79
CA GLY A 244 -14.21 -10.06 5.70
C GLY A 244 -14.59 -11.00 6.84
N LYS A 245 -13.65 -11.31 7.72
CA LYS A 245 -13.92 -12.08 8.95
C LYS A 245 -14.44 -11.22 10.10
N SER A 246 -14.28 -9.91 10.03
CA SER A 246 -14.84 -8.96 10.98
C SER A 246 -16.26 -8.60 10.55
N ASP A 247 -17.21 -8.78 11.46
CA ASP A 247 -18.57 -8.27 11.25
C ASP A 247 -18.63 -6.74 11.36
N PHE A 248 -19.82 -6.20 11.26
CA PHE A 248 -20.04 -4.76 11.44
C PHE A 248 -19.58 -4.30 12.82
N LYS A 249 -19.92 -5.03 13.88
CA LYS A 249 -19.65 -4.67 15.27
C LYS A 249 -18.14 -4.55 15.50
N GLU A 250 -17.37 -5.59 15.18
CA GLU A 250 -15.91 -5.56 15.34
C GLU A 250 -15.25 -4.45 14.52
N SER A 251 -15.68 -4.28 13.26
CA SER A 251 -15.17 -3.23 12.38
C SER A 251 -15.48 -1.83 12.94
N PHE A 252 -16.70 -1.62 13.46
CA PHE A 252 -17.10 -0.36 14.06
C PHE A 252 -16.34 -0.12 15.38
N GLU A 253 -16.29 -1.07 16.30
CA GLU A 253 -15.59 -0.92 17.57
C GLU A 253 -14.12 -0.53 17.36
N ARG A 254 -13.43 -1.16 16.41
CA ARG A 254 -12.04 -0.84 16.06
C ARG A 254 -11.87 0.54 15.47
N THR A 255 -12.71 0.93 14.50
CA THR A 255 -12.62 2.25 13.87
C THR A 255 -13.04 3.37 14.84
N ASN A 256 -14.05 3.11 15.68
CA ASN A 256 -14.50 4.03 16.72
C ASN A 256 -13.46 4.20 17.83
N TYR A 257 -12.76 3.14 18.20
CA TYR A 257 -11.63 3.25 19.14
C TYR A 257 -10.61 4.28 18.64
N TRP A 258 -10.20 4.18 17.38
CA TRP A 258 -9.24 5.12 16.80
C TRP A 258 -9.82 6.52 16.61
N TRP A 259 -11.13 6.65 16.42
CA TRP A 259 -11.79 7.95 16.43
C TRP A 259 -11.67 8.62 17.80
N VAL A 260 -12.04 7.94 18.87
CA VAL A 260 -11.92 8.43 20.26
C VAL A 260 -10.46 8.79 20.55
N ARG A 261 -9.54 7.89 20.23
CA ARG A 261 -8.12 8.07 20.45
C ARG A 261 -7.55 9.28 19.69
N ASN A 262 -8.04 9.53 18.49
CA ASN A 262 -7.66 10.73 17.72
C ASN A 262 -8.17 12.02 18.39
N GLN A 263 -9.39 12.03 18.96
CA GLN A 263 -9.91 13.18 19.71
C GLN A 263 -9.02 13.46 20.94
N GLU A 264 -8.67 12.44 21.71
CA GLU A 264 -7.76 12.57 22.87
C GLU A 264 -6.40 13.13 22.47
N CYS A 265 -5.82 12.64 21.37
CA CYS A 265 -4.55 13.17 20.85
C CYS A 265 -4.65 14.67 20.51
N ARG A 266 -5.74 15.11 19.91
CA ARG A 266 -5.96 16.53 19.56
C ARG A 266 -6.10 17.39 20.81
N GLU A 267 -6.88 16.96 21.80
CA GLU A 267 -7.07 17.68 23.06
C GLU A 267 -5.76 17.83 23.84
N GLN A 268 -4.91 16.81 23.79
CA GLN A 268 -3.62 16.78 24.50
C GLN A 268 -2.45 17.30 23.65
N HIS A 269 -2.70 17.79 22.43
CA HIS A 269 -1.66 18.24 21.49
C HIS A 269 -0.60 17.17 21.18
N LEU A 270 -1.01 15.88 21.18
CA LEU A 270 -0.17 14.75 20.82
C LEU A 270 -0.20 14.51 19.29
N PRO A 271 0.75 13.72 18.76
CA PRO A 271 0.70 13.29 17.36
C PRO A 271 -0.64 12.65 17.00
N ASN A 272 -1.23 13.08 15.87
CA ASN A 272 -2.48 12.51 15.39
C ASN A 272 -2.33 11.05 14.99
N ILE A 273 -3.38 10.27 15.22
CA ILE A 273 -3.50 8.88 14.78
C ILE A 273 -4.69 8.80 13.83
N TYR A 274 -4.41 8.49 12.57
CA TYR A 274 -5.44 8.41 11.54
C TYR A 274 -5.62 6.94 11.09
N PRO A 275 -6.78 6.34 11.30
CA PRO A 275 -7.08 5.08 10.63
C PRO A 275 -7.32 5.32 9.13
N TYR A 276 -7.04 4.30 8.33
CA TYR A 276 -7.39 4.22 6.92
C TYR A 276 -8.13 2.91 6.68
N ALA A 277 -9.42 3.00 6.48
CA ALA A 277 -10.28 1.84 6.34
C ALA A 277 -10.25 1.31 4.91
N GLN A 278 -9.95 0.02 4.79
CA GLN A 278 -9.98 -0.71 3.53
C GLN A 278 -11.15 -1.71 3.57
N PRO A 279 -12.21 -1.49 2.78
CA PRO A 279 -13.27 -2.48 2.63
C PRO A 279 -12.69 -3.81 2.12
N TYR A 280 -13.07 -4.90 2.77
CA TYR A 280 -12.62 -6.23 2.38
C TYR A 280 -13.02 -6.53 0.93
N ARG A 281 -12.06 -7.07 0.19
CA ARG A 281 -12.28 -7.69 -1.12
C ARG A 281 -11.74 -9.10 -1.07
N ASP A 282 -12.56 -10.05 -1.51
CA ASP A 282 -12.14 -11.44 -1.61
C ASP A 282 -11.08 -11.57 -2.72
N PRO A 283 -9.85 -11.97 -2.37
CA PRO A 283 -8.79 -12.11 -3.37
C PRO A 283 -9.05 -13.20 -4.41
N ASP A 284 -9.95 -14.15 -4.11
CA ASP A 284 -10.30 -15.25 -4.98
C ASP A 284 -11.61 -14.99 -5.77
N ASN A 285 -12.28 -13.85 -5.50
CA ASN A 285 -13.49 -13.44 -6.19
C ASN A 285 -13.39 -12.02 -6.76
N PRO A 286 -12.99 -11.84 -8.03
CA PRO A 286 -12.88 -10.53 -8.65
C PRO A 286 -14.21 -9.76 -8.74
N HIS A 287 -15.34 -10.45 -8.61
CA HIS A 287 -16.69 -9.89 -8.63
C HIS A 287 -17.29 -9.72 -7.24
N HIS A 288 -16.45 -9.77 -6.17
CA HIS A 288 -16.91 -9.58 -4.79
C HIS A 288 -17.65 -8.25 -4.63
N ILE A 289 -18.90 -8.32 -4.20
CA ILE A 289 -19.73 -7.15 -3.93
C ILE A 289 -19.48 -6.69 -2.50
N ILE A 290 -18.92 -5.50 -2.37
CA ILE A 290 -18.67 -4.90 -1.05
C ILE A 290 -19.99 -4.42 -0.44
N PRO A 291 -20.35 -4.85 0.78
CA PRO A 291 -21.53 -4.36 1.48
C PRO A 291 -21.50 -2.82 1.66
N GLN A 292 -22.65 -2.19 1.52
CA GLN A 292 -22.75 -0.72 1.54
C GLN A 292 -22.22 -0.11 2.85
N TRP A 293 -22.44 -0.78 3.99
CA TRP A 293 -21.94 -0.29 5.27
C TRP A 293 -20.40 -0.19 5.33
N GLN A 294 -19.69 -1.10 4.64
CA GLN A 294 -18.22 -1.03 4.55
C GLN A 294 -17.77 0.19 3.74
N LEU A 295 -18.45 0.48 2.64
CA LEU A 295 -18.16 1.65 1.81
C LEU A 295 -18.42 2.95 2.57
N ASP A 296 -19.53 3.00 3.32
CA ASP A 296 -19.90 4.19 4.10
C ASP A 296 -18.97 4.39 5.30
N MET A 297 -18.58 3.31 5.99
CA MET A 297 -17.60 3.36 7.08
C MET A 297 -16.22 3.79 6.55
N ALA A 298 -15.76 3.25 5.43
CA ALA A 298 -14.52 3.67 4.81
C ALA A 298 -14.56 5.14 4.37
N ARG A 299 -15.69 5.62 3.87
CA ARG A 299 -15.86 7.03 3.51
C ARG A 299 -15.78 7.95 4.71
N TRP A 300 -16.33 7.54 5.86
CA TRP A 300 -16.20 8.28 7.11
C TRP A 300 -14.74 8.33 7.58
N VAL A 301 -14.11 7.18 7.69
CA VAL A 301 -12.73 7.04 8.19
C VAL A 301 -11.71 7.76 7.31
N ASN A 302 -11.81 7.59 5.98
CA ASN A 302 -10.75 8.02 5.05
C ASN A 302 -10.80 9.53 4.70
N LYS A 303 -11.84 10.23 5.11
CA LYS A 303 -11.92 11.69 4.99
C LYS A 303 -11.52 12.34 6.32
N HIS A 304 -10.24 12.58 6.51
CA HIS A 304 -9.65 13.03 7.77
C HIS A 304 -10.39 14.19 8.43
N GLN A 305 -10.83 15.19 7.68
CA GLN A 305 -11.59 16.31 8.22
C GLN A 305 -12.95 15.86 8.79
N LEU A 306 -13.67 15.01 8.07
CA LEU A 306 -14.94 14.46 8.54
C LEU A 306 -14.76 13.55 9.74
N PHE A 307 -13.74 12.68 9.70
CA PHE A 307 -13.38 11.81 10.80
C PHE A 307 -13.05 12.58 12.09
N GLN A 308 -12.42 13.74 11.97
CA GLN A 308 -12.12 14.60 13.12
C GLN A 308 -13.34 15.33 13.70
N MET A 309 -14.33 15.65 12.86
CA MET A 309 -15.43 16.54 13.23
C MET A 309 -16.72 15.80 13.60
N THR A 310 -16.90 14.58 13.14
CA THR A 310 -18.17 13.86 13.23
C THR A 310 -17.93 12.42 13.63
N ASP A 311 -18.67 11.94 14.63
CA ASP A 311 -18.70 10.52 14.95
C ASP A 311 -19.41 9.71 13.87
N PHE A 312 -19.32 8.38 13.95
CA PHE A 312 -19.96 7.52 12.96
C PHE A 312 -21.48 7.65 12.95
N ALA A 313 -22.11 7.81 14.12
CA ALA A 313 -23.56 7.93 14.22
C ALA A 313 -24.11 9.17 13.51
N GLY A 314 -23.40 10.29 13.64
CA GLY A 314 -23.76 11.56 13.00
C GLY A 314 -23.38 11.66 11.53
N PHE A 315 -22.50 10.76 11.03
CA PHE A 315 -22.04 10.83 9.64
C PHE A 315 -23.16 10.50 8.63
N GLU A 316 -23.30 11.38 7.62
CA GLU A 316 -24.28 11.26 6.54
C GLU A 316 -23.54 10.97 5.20
N PRO A 317 -23.33 9.70 4.84
CA PRO A 317 -22.62 9.33 3.61
C PRO A 317 -23.41 9.65 2.33
N ARG A 318 -24.72 9.77 2.43
CA ARG A 318 -25.66 10.12 1.35
C ARG A 318 -26.86 10.87 1.91
N LYS A 319 -27.46 11.73 1.11
CA LYS A 319 -28.57 12.59 1.51
C LYS A 319 -29.70 11.81 2.23
N GLY A 320 -30.01 12.22 3.44
CA GLY A 320 -31.10 11.65 4.24
C GLY A 320 -30.80 10.30 4.89
N PHE A 321 -29.54 9.80 4.81
CA PHE A 321 -29.14 8.57 5.49
C PHE A 321 -27.99 8.84 6.46
N LYS A 322 -28.20 8.63 7.75
CA LYS A 322 -27.17 8.70 8.79
C LYS A 322 -26.68 7.31 9.17
N CYS A 323 -25.39 7.18 9.45
CA CYS A 323 -24.81 5.91 9.86
C CYS A 323 -25.32 5.36 11.20
N ASN A 324 -26.04 6.17 11.98
CA ASN A 324 -26.79 5.69 13.16
C ASN A 324 -27.79 4.57 12.81
N GLU A 325 -28.31 4.54 11.59
CA GLU A 325 -29.19 3.44 11.15
C GLU A 325 -28.47 2.09 11.11
N TYR A 326 -27.19 2.07 10.78
CA TYR A 326 -26.38 0.85 10.89
C TYR A 326 -26.17 0.43 12.34
N LEU A 327 -25.95 1.39 13.27
CA LEU A 327 -25.82 1.08 14.70
C LEU A 327 -27.08 0.45 15.23
N LYS A 328 -28.26 0.98 14.88
CA LYS A 328 -29.54 0.37 15.23
C LYS A 328 -29.63 -1.05 14.68
N GLN A 329 -29.43 -1.22 13.38
CA GLN A 329 -29.57 -2.49 12.67
C GLN A 329 -28.63 -3.58 13.21
N TYR A 330 -27.38 -3.27 13.51
CA TYR A 330 -26.36 -4.27 13.82
C TYR A 330 -25.93 -4.36 15.28
N LEU A 331 -26.32 -3.38 16.14
CA LEU A 331 -25.92 -3.36 17.55
C LEU A 331 -27.10 -3.38 18.52
N TYR A 332 -28.27 -2.87 18.12
CA TYR A 332 -29.41 -2.67 19.03
C TYR A 332 -30.66 -3.48 18.69
N ASP A 333 -30.70 -4.11 17.50
CA ASP A 333 -31.80 -5.00 17.08
C ASP A 333 -31.54 -6.48 17.44
N LEU A 334 -30.79 -6.71 18.56
CA LEU A 334 -30.56 -8.03 19.13
C LEU A 334 -31.41 -8.27 20.36
#